data_91d55d29eb543b9bcbf8b061e524ab2a
#
_entry.id   91d55d29eb543b9bcbf8b061e524ab2a
#
_cell.length_a   1.000
_cell.length_b   1.000
_cell.length_c   1.000
_cell.angle_alpha   90.00
_cell.angle_beta   90.00
_cell.angle_gamma   90.00
#
_symmetry.space_group_name_H-M   'P 1'
#
loop_
_entity.id
_entity.type
_entity.pdbx_description
1 polymer ?
#
loop_
_entity_poly.entity_id
_entity_poly.type
_entity_poly.pdbx_seq_one_letter_code
_entity_poly.pdbx_strand_id
1 'polypeptide(L)'
;IRNVTPLTIGAGRKPLDPTAPDIPLLLDSAGKPVIPGSTLKGFFKSNIERALLAYGVTDAPQILRDIFGTTAGEAWGSHVFFTDAYVEGEYRIMSRQHIMINPRTMGVQHGPFEQEYVAENTLFRSKIHFRNLPLSLLSLIEPAVKLANLGIARLGRSKSRGYGQVVIDVGGIRVLFTGRFDVGTKITYTIDLSKGREGGLKPIEVNVLRQDKKVTVKDDYAPDG
;
A
#
# COMPACT_ATOMS: atom_id res chain seq x y z
N ILE A 1 -4.87 7.79 3.08
CA ILE A 1 -5.66 6.54 3.09
C ILE A 1 -6.83 6.77 4.03
N ARG A 2 -8.04 6.65 3.53
CA ARG A 2 -9.27 6.74 4.34
C ARG A 2 -9.99 5.40 4.27
N ASN A 3 -10.33 4.83 5.42
CA ASN A 3 -11.13 3.60 5.44
C ASN A 3 -12.61 3.90 5.24
N VAL A 4 -13.24 3.15 4.34
CA VAL A 4 -14.67 3.24 4.02
C VAL A 4 -15.47 2.27 4.89
N THR A 5 -14.89 1.13 5.19
CA THR A 5 -15.46 0.12 6.09
C THR A 5 -14.55 -0.09 7.30
N PRO A 6 -15.00 -0.77 8.37
CA PRO A 6 -14.16 -1.07 9.52
C PRO A 6 -12.79 -1.58 9.11
N LEU A 7 -11.74 -1.11 9.75
CA LEU A 7 -10.36 -1.50 9.45
C LEU A 7 -9.70 -2.15 10.66
N THR A 8 -9.20 -3.37 10.50
CA THR A 8 -8.41 -4.06 11.51
C THR A 8 -7.02 -4.36 11.01
N ILE A 9 -6.03 -3.79 11.67
CA ILE A 9 -4.62 -4.16 11.56
C ILE A 9 -4.24 -4.79 12.89
N GLY A 10 -4.17 -6.12 12.91
CA GLY A 10 -3.95 -6.83 14.18
C GLY A 10 -2.51 -6.75 14.67
N ALA A 11 -2.34 -6.69 15.97
CA ALA A 11 -1.04 -6.65 16.66
C ALA A 11 -0.21 -7.95 16.55
N GLY A 12 -0.72 -8.98 15.91
CA GLY A 12 -0.01 -10.22 15.59
C GLY A 12 -0.02 -11.27 16.68
N ARG A 13 0.01 -10.92 17.95
CA ARG A 13 -0.04 -11.87 19.08
C ARG A 13 -1.33 -11.70 19.86
N LYS A 14 -1.89 -12.84 20.32
CA LYS A 14 -2.97 -12.82 21.30
C LYS A 14 -2.41 -12.27 22.62
N PRO A 15 -3.08 -11.31 23.26
CA PRO A 15 -2.67 -10.83 24.57
C PRO A 15 -2.64 -11.97 25.60
N LEU A 16 -1.73 -11.87 26.55
CA LEU A 16 -1.70 -12.76 27.71
C LEU A 16 -2.78 -12.41 28.73
N ASP A 17 -3.31 -11.21 28.65
CA ASP A 17 -4.40 -10.73 29.49
C ASP A 17 -5.73 -11.38 29.06
N PRO A 18 -6.38 -12.14 29.92
CA PRO A 18 -7.66 -12.79 29.63
C PRO A 18 -8.80 -11.80 29.35
N THR A 19 -8.66 -10.55 29.75
CA THR A 19 -9.68 -9.50 29.57
C THR A 19 -9.49 -8.72 28.26
N ALA A 20 -8.35 -8.92 27.59
CA ALA A 20 -8.07 -8.25 26.33
C ALA A 20 -8.79 -8.92 25.15
N PRO A 21 -9.12 -8.15 24.10
CA PRO A 21 -9.73 -8.69 22.88
C PRO A 21 -8.88 -9.79 22.26
N ASP A 22 -9.52 -10.80 21.65
CA ASP A 22 -8.81 -11.89 20.97
C ASP A 22 -7.97 -11.41 19.78
N ILE A 23 -8.45 -10.36 19.10
CA ILE A 23 -7.76 -9.72 17.98
C ILE A 23 -7.66 -8.22 18.27
N PRO A 24 -6.62 -7.82 19.03
CA PRO A 24 -6.39 -6.40 19.31
C PRO A 24 -5.86 -5.67 18.09
N LEU A 25 -6.15 -4.38 18.02
CA LEU A 25 -5.54 -3.47 17.07
C LEU A 25 -4.06 -3.26 17.35
N LEU A 26 -3.31 -3.03 16.29
CA LEU A 26 -1.96 -2.50 16.40
C LEU A 26 -2.04 -0.99 16.65
N LEU A 27 -1.44 -0.58 17.76
CA LEU A 27 -1.38 0.81 18.19
C LEU A 27 0.08 1.30 18.17
N ASP A 28 0.26 2.58 17.98
CA ASP A 28 1.55 3.24 18.16
C ASP A 28 1.87 3.47 19.65
N SER A 29 3.01 4.08 19.93
CA SER A 29 3.43 4.38 21.32
C SER A 29 2.52 5.36 22.05
N ALA A 30 1.68 6.11 21.32
CA ALA A 30 0.69 7.03 21.87
C ALA A 30 -0.70 6.39 22.00
N GLY A 31 -0.83 5.07 21.76
CA GLY A 31 -2.10 4.36 21.82
C GLY A 31 -3.04 4.65 20.65
N LYS A 32 -2.54 5.17 19.53
CA LYS A 32 -3.33 5.46 18.33
C LYS A 32 -3.20 4.34 17.30
N PRO A 33 -4.27 4.04 16.55
CA PRO A 33 -4.20 3.05 15.48
C PRO A 33 -3.12 3.40 14.45
N VAL A 34 -2.36 2.41 14.03
CA VAL A 34 -1.31 2.58 13.03
C VAL A 34 -1.37 1.47 11.99
N ILE A 35 -1.08 1.81 10.74
CA ILE A 35 -0.91 0.84 9.66
C ILE A 35 0.60 0.73 9.39
N PRO A 36 1.24 -0.39 9.70
CA PRO A 36 2.68 -0.56 9.45
C PRO A 36 3.04 -0.41 7.98
N GLY A 37 4.20 0.19 7.72
CA GLY A 37 4.74 0.30 6.37
C GLY A 37 4.92 -1.07 5.70
N SER A 38 5.22 -2.12 6.48
CA SER A 38 5.28 -3.50 5.98
C SER A 38 3.93 -4.00 5.48
N THR A 39 2.83 -3.63 6.14
CA THR A 39 1.46 -3.94 5.69
C THR A 39 1.14 -3.22 4.38
N LEU A 40 1.52 -1.94 4.27
CA LEU A 40 1.37 -1.17 3.04
C LEU A 40 2.22 -1.74 1.91
N LYS A 41 3.50 -2.06 2.19
CA LYS A 41 4.39 -2.71 1.21
C LYS A 41 3.77 -4.00 0.68
N GLY A 42 3.28 -4.87 1.55
CA GLY A 42 2.62 -6.11 1.17
C GLY A 42 1.35 -5.88 0.36
N PHE A 43 0.55 -4.88 0.74
CA PHE A 43 -0.66 -4.49 0.01
C PHE A 43 -0.34 -4.04 -1.41
N PHE A 44 0.60 -3.11 -1.59
CA PHE A 44 0.98 -2.62 -2.91
C PHE A 44 1.61 -3.73 -3.75
N LYS A 45 2.58 -4.49 -3.20
CA LYS A 45 3.23 -5.60 -3.90
C LYS A 45 2.22 -6.59 -4.46
N SER A 46 1.32 -7.10 -3.63
CA SER A 46 0.35 -8.12 -4.04
C SER A 46 -0.67 -7.62 -5.07
N ASN A 47 -1.03 -6.34 -5.03
CA ASN A 47 -2.00 -5.78 -5.97
C ASN A 47 -1.34 -5.35 -7.29
N ILE A 48 -0.08 -4.92 -7.27
CA ILE A 48 0.72 -4.71 -8.47
C ILE A 48 0.94 -6.05 -9.18
N GLU A 49 1.33 -7.10 -8.45
CA GLU A 49 1.50 -8.45 -9.00
C GLU A 49 0.22 -8.93 -9.70
N ARG A 50 -0.91 -8.81 -9.01
CA ARG A 50 -2.21 -9.18 -9.57
C ARG A 50 -2.55 -8.41 -10.85
N ALA A 51 -2.25 -7.11 -10.87
CA ALA A 51 -2.47 -6.28 -12.04
C ALA A 51 -1.56 -6.69 -13.21
N LEU A 52 -0.27 -6.89 -12.97
CA LEU A 52 0.68 -7.34 -13.99
C LEU A 52 0.26 -8.68 -14.60
N LEU A 53 -0.10 -9.65 -13.77
CA LEU A 53 -0.58 -10.97 -14.23
C LEU A 53 -1.87 -10.84 -15.04
N ALA A 54 -2.81 -9.99 -14.62
CA ALA A 54 -4.06 -9.75 -15.35
C ALA A 54 -3.84 -9.12 -16.73
N TYR A 55 -2.77 -8.33 -16.88
CA TYR A 55 -2.36 -7.77 -18.18
C TYR A 55 -1.45 -8.70 -18.99
N GLY A 56 -1.20 -9.93 -18.52
CA GLY A 56 -0.37 -10.91 -19.22
C GLY A 56 1.11 -10.57 -19.27
N VAL A 57 1.62 -9.78 -18.30
CA VAL A 57 3.03 -9.41 -18.22
C VAL A 57 3.82 -10.62 -17.70
N THR A 58 4.65 -11.23 -18.57
CA THR A 58 5.44 -12.42 -18.23
C THR A 58 6.55 -12.13 -17.24
N ASP A 59 7.13 -10.93 -17.28
CA ASP A 59 8.26 -10.51 -16.47
C ASP A 59 7.83 -9.93 -15.09
N ALA A 60 6.57 -10.13 -14.70
CA ALA A 60 6.04 -9.65 -13.44
C ALA A 60 6.90 -10.00 -12.21
N PRO A 61 7.46 -11.23 -12.07
CA PRO A 61 8.34 -11.54 -10.94
C PRO A 61 9.63 -10.72 -10.92
N GLN A 62 10.23 -10.43 -12.09
CA GLN A 62 11.42 -9.59 -12.20
C GLN A 62 11.11 -8.15 -11.81
N ILE A 63 10.05 -7.58 -12.39
CA ILE A 63 9.59 -6.21 -12.08
C ILE A 63 9.34 -6.03 -10.58
N LEU A 64 8.72 -7.02 -9.94
CA LEU A 64 8.46 -6.97 -8.50
C LEU A 64 9.74 -7.06 -7.67
N ARG A 65 10.74 -7.83 -8.10
CA ARG A 65 12.06 -7.86 -7.46
C ARG A 65 12.76 -6.51 -7.57
N ASP A 66 12.71 -5.89 -8.73
CA ASP A 66 13.34 -4.59 -8.99
C ASP A 66 12.72 -3.47 -8.14
N ILE A 67 11.42 -3.54 -7.87
CA ILE A 67 10.73 -2.54 -7.05
C ILE A 67 10.90 -2.84 -5.54
N PHE A 68 10.55 -4.07 -5.14
CA PHE A 68 10.37 -4.41 -3.72
C PHE A 68 11.54 -5.17 -3.10
N GLY A 69 12.51 -5.57 -3.92
CA GLY A 69 13.62 -6.41 -3.49
C GLY A 69 13.20 -7.86 -3.20
N THR A 70 14.19 -8.68 -2.85
CA THR A 70 14.00 -10.07 -2.43
C THR A 70 14.87 -10.41 -1.24
N THR A 71 14.41 -11.34 -0.42
CA THR A 71 15.17 -11.91 0.70
C THR A 71 15.60 -13.36 0.41
N ALA A 72 15.15 -13.96 -0.70
CA ALA A 72 15.47 -15.33 -1.09
C ALA A 72 16.63 -15.35 -2.10
N GLY A 73 17.65 -16.15 -1.86
CA GLY A 73 18.83 -16.25 -2.70
C GLY A 73 19.76 -15.03 -2.58
N GLU A 74 20.19 -14.48 -3.70
CA GLU A 74 20.89 -13.19 -3.70
C GLU A 74 19.95 -12.09 -3.24
N ALA A 75 20.29 -11.47 -2.10
CA ALA A 75 19.45 -10.44 -1.50
C ALA A 75 19.53 -9.13 -2.30
N TRP A 76 18.46 -8.77 -2.97
CA TRP A 76 18.30 -7.46 -3.61
C TRP A 76 17.58 -6.50 -2.68
N GLY A 77 18.16 -5.33 -2.47
CA GLY A 77 17.55 -4.29 -1.64
C GLY A 77 16.26 -3.75 -2.25
N SER A 78 15.31 -3.36 -1.39
CA SER A 78 14.09 -2.67 -1.85
C SER A 78 14.43 -1.26 -2.34
N HIS A 79 13.89 -0.86 -3.48
CA HIS A 79 13.98 0.51 -3.99
C HIS A 79 12.82 1.39 -3.52
N VAL A 80 11.77 0.80 -2.97
CA VAL A 80 10.58 1.49 -2.46
C VAL A 80 10.41 1.19 -0.98
N PHE A 81 10.25 2.25 -0.18
CA PHE A 81 10.12 2.21 1.27
C PHE A 81 8.80 2.87 1.67
N PHE A 82 8.02 2.18 2.47
CA PHE A 82 6.76 2.68 3.01
C PHE A 82 6.96 3.06 4.47
N THR A 83 6.58 4.29 4.84
CA THR A 83 6.50 4.65 6.26
C THR A 83 5.23 4.06 6.84
N ASP A 84 5.20 3.93 8.16
CA ASP A 84 3.95 3.65 8.85
C ASP A 84 2.93 4.74 8.53
N ALA A 85 1.66 4.37 8.46
CA ALA A 85 0.58 5.32 8.29
C ALA A 85 -0.05 5.62 9.65
N TYR A 86 0.07 6.87 10.06
CA TYR A 86 -0.46 7.38 11.32
C TYR A 86 -1.82 8.03 11.11
N VAL A 87 -2.66 7.92 12.12
CA VAL A 87 -3.97 8.58 12.12
C VAL A 87 -3.80 10.10 12.07
N GLU A 88 -4.58 10.74 11.21
CA GLU A 88 -4.70 12.19 11.11
C GLU A 88 -6.14 12.60 11.42
N GLY A 89 -6.31 13.39 12.47
CA GLY A 89 -7.63 13.84 12.93
C GLY A 89 -8.31 12.85 13.89
N GLU A 90 -9.63 12.81 13.84
CA GLU A 90 -10.46 12.02 14.74
C GLU A 90 -10.48 10.54 14.35
N TYR A 91 -10.57 9.68 15.36
CA TYR A 91 -10.74 8.25 15.19
C TYR A 91 -11.53 7.66 16.36
N ARG A 92 -12.10 6.48 16.15
CA ARG A 92 -12.72 5.68 17.21
C ARG A 92 -12.29 4.23 17.07
N ILE A 93 -11.92 3.63 18.19
CA ILE A 93 -11.68 2.19 18.30
C ILE A 93 -12.97 1.56 18.81
N MET A 94 -13.40 0.52 18.16
CA MET A 94 -14.59 -0.24 18.49
C MET A 94 -14.27 -1.73 18.48
N SER A 95 -15.11 -2.54 19.10
CA SER A 95 -15.00 -3.98 19.07
C SER A 95 -16.26 -4.62 18.49
N ARG A 96 -16.09 -5.82 17.93
CA ARG A 96 -17.18 -6.65 17.45
C ARG A 96 -16.91 -8.10 17.78
N GLN A 97 -17.94 -8.78 18.27
CA GLN A 97 -17.90 -10.22 18.48
C GLN A 97 -18.22 -10.96 17.18
N HIS A 98 -17.49 -12.03 16.93
CA HIS A 98 -17.69 -12.94 15.83
C HIS A 98 -17.85 -14.37 16.36
N ILE A 99 -18.70 -15.15 15.71
CA ILE A 99 -18.87 -16.58 15.98
C ILE A 99 -18.51 -17.38 14.73
N MET A 100 -18.01 -18.59 14.91
CA MET A 100 -17.80 -19.55 13.83
C MET A 100 -18.87 -20.62 13.90
N ILE A 101 -19.67 -20.70 12.85
CA ILE A 101 -20.74 -21.72 12.74
C ILE A 101 -20.20 -22.87 11.88
N ASN A 102 -20.38 -24.10 12.36
CA ASN A 102 -20.10 -25.30 11.58
C ASN A 102 -21.21 -25.48 10.53
N PRO A 103 -20.88 -25.48 9.22
CA PRO A 103 -21.89 -25.56 8.16
C PRO A 103 -22.63 -26.90 8.11
N ARG A 104 -22.08 -27.97 8.71
CA ARG A 104 -22.75 -29.30 8.76
C ARG A 104 -23.71 -29.42 9.92
N THR A 105 -23.30 -28.96 11.10
CA THR A 105 -24.09 -29.12 12.32
C THR A 105 -24.94 -27.90 12.64
N MET A 106 -24.74 -26.80 11.95
CA MET A 106 -25.32 -25.46 12.20
C MET A 106 -25.08 -24.96 13.64
N GLY A 107 -24.25 -25.68 14.42
CA GLY A 107 -23.84 -25.30 15.75
C GLY A 107 -22.63 -24.41 15.78
N VAL A 108 -22.41 -23.71 16.90
CA VAL A 108 -21.21 -22.89 17.13
C VAL A 108 -20.00 -23.81 17.26
N GLN A 109 -19.03 -23.67 16.36
CA GLN A 109 -17.78 -24.45 16.36
C GLN A 109 -16.73 -23.82 17.30
N HIS A 110 -16.66 -22.49 17.34
CA HIS A 110 -15.87 -21.74 18.30
C HIS A 110 -16.73 -20.64 18.92
N GLY A 111 -16.58 -20.44 20.23
CA GLY A 111 -17.27 -19.40 20.98
C GLY A 111 -16.98 -18.01 20.46
N PRO A 112 -17.70 -16.99 20.91
CA PRO A 112 -17.49 -15.65 20.43
C PRO A 112 -16.04 -15.22 20.64
N PHE A 113 -15.41 -14.66 19.60
CA PHE A 113 -14.11 -13.99 19.69
C PHE A 113 -14.28 -12.53 19.40
N GLU A 114 -13.61 -11.71 20.17
CA GLU A 114 -13.69 -10.26 20.07
C GLU A 114 -12.58 -9.72 19.16
N GLN A 115 -12.98 -8.90 18.21
CA GLN A 115 -12.08 -8.23 17.28
C GLN A 115 -12.23 -6.72 17.38
N GLU A 116 -11.14 -6.04 17.67
CA GLU A 116 -11.07 -4.58 17.59
C GLU A 116 -10.92 -4.10 16.16
N TYR A 117 -11.46 -2.92 15.89
CA TYR A 117 -11.35 -2.26 14.61
C TYR A 117 -11.39 -0.74 14.75
N VAL A 118 -10.83 -0.06 13.76
CA VAL A 118 -10.97 1.39 13.60
C VAL A 118 -12.27 1.67 12.85
N ALA A 119 -13.10 2.54 13.40
CA ALA A 119 -14.36 2.95 12.78
C ALA A 119 -14.13 3.61 11.41
N GLU A 120 -15.17 3.64 10.60
CA GLU A 120 -15.17 4.17 9.24
C GLU A 120 -14.79 5.66 9.22
N ASN A 121 -14.31 6.11 8.06
CA ASN A 121 -13.91 7.50 7.78
C ASN A 121 -12.69 8.01 8.57
N THR A 122 -11.91 7.12 9.18
CA THR A 122 -10.63 7.51 9.77
C THR A 122 -9.59 7.75 8.68
N LEU A 123 -8.86 8.85 8.79
CA LEU A 123 -7.81 9.23 7.85
C LEU A 123 -6.45 8.79 8.38
N PHE A 124 -5.66 8.14 7.53
CA PHE A 124 -4.27 7.75 7.79
C PHE A 124 -3.35 8.39 6.77
N ARG A 125 -2.23 8.91 7.21
CA ARG A 125 -1.21 9.51 6.36
C ARG A 125 0.08 8.70 6.40
N SER A 126 0.60 8.37 5.21
CA SER A 126 1.88 7.68 5.02
C SER A 126 2.68 8.39 3.93
N LYS A 127 3.96 8.04 3.84
CA LYS A 127 4.84 8.46 2.74
C LYS A 127 5.44 7.23 2.07
N ILE A 128 5.58 7.31 0.76
CA ILE A 128 6.34 6.34 -0.02
C ILE A 128 7.62 7.02 -0.46
N HIS A 129 8.75 6.45 -0.08
CA HIS A 129 10.06 6.88 -0.53
C HIS A 129 10.58 5.90 -1.57
N PHE A 130 11.22 6.39 -2.60
CA PHE A 130 11.89 5.56 -3.60
C PHE A 130 13.30 6.09 -3.84
N ARG A 131 14.21 5.20 -4.21
CA ARG A 131 15.60 5.52 -4.50
C ARG A 131 16.11 4.63 -5.62
N ASN A 132 16.78 5.26 -6.61
CA ASN A 132 17.34 4.57 -7.77
C ASN A 132 16.33 3.66 -8.48
N LEU A 133 15.10 4.12 -8.62
CA LEU A 133 14.03 3.40 -9.28
C LEU A 133 13.68 4.12 -10.58
N PRO A 134 13.59 3.42 -11.71
CA PRO A 134 13.06 3.96 -12.95
C PRO A 134 11.67 4.58 -12.75
N LEU A 135 11.46 5.78 -13.30
CA LEU A 135 10.21 6.50 -13.10
C LEU A 135 8.99 5.78 -13.69
N SER A 136 9.21 5.00 -14.75
CA SER A 136 8.17 4.14 -15.35
C SER A 136 7.59 3.16 -14.35
N LEU A 137 8.41 2.63 -13.44
CA LEU A 137 7.95 1.69 -12.42
C LEU A 137 7.09 2.34 -11.33
N LEU A 138 7.19 3.66 -11.12
CA LEU A 138 6.32 4.38 -10.20
C LEU A 138 4.85 4.34 -10.66
N SER A 139 4.61 4.26 -11.98
CA SER A 139 3.24 4.17 -12.50
C SER A 139 2.51 2.90 -12.09
N LEU A 140 3.25 1.86 -11.67
CA LEU A 140 2.65 0.62 -11.19
C LEU A 140 1.96 0.76 -9.82
N ILE A 141 2.18 1.87 -9.11
CA ILE A 141 1.39 2.20 -7.91
C ILE A 141 -0.07 2.45 -8.27
N GLU A 142 -0.33 3.03 -9.45
CA GLU A 142 -1.68 3.39 -9.90
C GLU A 142 -2.65 2.20 -9.94
N PRO A 143 -2.33 1.04 -10.55
CA PRO A 143 -3.23 -0.12 -10.54
C PRO A 143 -3.62 -0.54 -9.12
N ALA A 144 -2.70 -0.55 -8.17
CA ALA A 144 -2.99 -0.90 -6.79
C ALA A 144 -3.93 0.12 -6.13
N VAL A 145 -3.74 1.41 -6.39
CA VAL A 145 -4.64 2.48 -5.93
C VAL A 145 -6.03 2.33 -6.55
N LYS A 146 -6.12 2.09 -7.87
CA LYS A 146 -7.40 1.86 -8.54
C LYS A 146 -8.15 0.67 -7.97
N LEU A 147 -7.47 -0.46 -7.74
CA LEU A 147 -8.09 -1.65 -7.14
C LEU A 147 -8.60 -1.37 -5.72
N ALA A 148 -7.88 -0.56 -4.92
CA ALA A 148 -8.32 -0.12 -3.60
C ALA A 148 -9.59 0.75 -3.71
N ASN A 149 -9.55 1.77 -4.55
CA ASN A 149 -10.63 2.75 -4.70
C ASN A 149 -11.92 2.13 -5.25
N LEU A 150 -11.79 1.07 -6.05
CA LEU A 150 -12.92 0.25 -6.52
C LEU A 150 -13.43 -0.75 -5.47
N GLY A 151 -12.79 -0.85 -4.29
CA GLY A 151 -13.14 -1.80 -3.24
C GLY A 151 -12.76 -3.25 -3.53
N ILE A 152 -12.03 -3.51 -4.64
CA ILE A 152 -11.56 -4.85 -5.04
C ILE A 152 -10.39 -5.28 -4.16
N ALA A 153 -9.42 -4.38 -3.94
CA ALA A 153 -8.32 -4.60 -3.03
C ALA A 153 -8.68 -4.08 -1.63
N ARG A 154 -8.51 -4.93 -0.64
CA ARG A 154 -8.82 -4.60 0.76
C ARG A 154 -7.57 -4.68 1.63
N LEU A 155 -7.47 -3.77 2.59
CA LEU A 155 -6.34 -3.64 3.52
C LEU A 155 -6.67 -4.29 4.86
N GLY A 156 -5.68 -4.88 5.52
CA GLY A 156 -5.82 -5.43 6.87
C GLY A 156 -6.40 -6.84 6.93
N ARG A 157 -7.03 -7.17 8.04
CA ARG A 157 -7.63 -8.47 8.34
C ARG A 157 -9.13 -8.50 8.01
N SER A 158 -9.72 -9.71 8.07
CA SER A 158 -11.17 -9.95 7.93
C SER A 158 -11.79 -9.42 6.64
N LYS A 159 -11.00 -9.39 5.56
CA LYS A 159 -11.37 -8.84 4.24
C LYS A 159 -12.65 -9.46 3.68
N SER A 160 -12.83 -10.78 3.86
CA SER A 160 -14.04 -11.51 3.43
C SER A 160 -15.27 -11.24 4.29
N ARG A 161 -15.09 -10.58 5.43
CA ARG A 161 -16.16 -10.23 6.38
C ARG A 161 -16.59 -8.77 6.29
N GLY A 162 -16.26 -8.09 5.19
CA GLY A 162 -16.65 -6.70 4.96
C GLY A 162 -15.66 -5.64 5.44
N TYR A 163 -14.52 -6.04 6.04
CA TYR A 163 -13.51 -5.12 6.55
C TYR A 163 -12.52 -4.67 5.46
N GLY A 164 -11.88 -3.53 5.71
CA GLY A 164 -10.67 -3.13 5.01
C GLY A 164 -10.86 -2.50 3.64
N GLN A 165 -12.06 -2.06 3.27
CA GLN A 165 -12.22 -1.20 2.10
C GLN A 165 -11.65 0.16 2.41
N VAL A 166 -10.74 0.63 1.54
CA VAL A 166 -10.06 1.91 1.70
C VAL A 166 -10.10 2.69 0.39
N VAL A 167 -10.06 4.00 0.52
CA VAL A 167 -9.80 4.94 -0.56
C VAL A 167 -8.41 5.51 -0.34
N ILE A 168 -7.59 5.45 -1.37
CA ILE A 168 -6.22 5.96 -1.35
C ILE A 168 -6.15 7.17 -2.27
N ASP A 169 -5.76 8.30 -1.70
CA ASP A 169 -5.45 9.51 -2.43
C ASP A 169 -3.94 9.70 -2.44
N VAL A 170 -3.36 9.86 -3.63
CA VAL A 170 -1.93 10.05 -3.81
C VAL A 170 -1.68 11.53 -4.02
N GLY A 171 -1.04 12.14 -3.05
CA GLY A 171 -0.62 13.54 -3.12
C GLY A 171 0.53 13.77 -4.12
N GLY A 172 1.09 14.97 -4.08
CA GLY A 172 2.18 15.37 -4.97
C GLY A 172 3.45 14.51 -4.80
N ILE A 173 4.13 14.27 -5.89
CA ILE A 173 5.41 13.55 -5.95
C ILE A 173 6.55 14.57 -5.99
N ARG A 174 7.56 14.36 -5.13
CA ARG A 174 8.80 15.14 -5.15
C ARG A 174 9.93 14.24 -5.58
N VAL A 175 10.68 14.65 -6.58
CA VAL A 175 11.86 13.95 -7.05
C VAL A 175 13.09 14.81 -6.83
N LEU A 176 14.12 14.21 -6.26
CA LEU A 176 15.45 14.80 -6.10
C LEU A 176 16.40 14.02 -7.01
N PHE A 177 16.92 14.69 -8.01
CA PHE A 177 17.98 14.13 -8.84
C PHE A 177 19.34 14.51 -8.22
N THR A 178 20.21 13.50 -8.11
CA THR A 178 21.62 13.67 -7.72
C THR A 178 22.51 13.33 -8.94
N GLY A 179 23.59 14.03 -9.12
CA GLY A 179 24.51 13.79 -10.23
C GLY A 179 24.64 14.99 -11.17
N ARG A 180 24.36 14.86 -12.47
CA ARG A 180 24.53 15.92 -13.47
C ARG A 180 23.65 17.17 -13.30
N PHE A 181 22.76 17.14 -12.34
CA PHE A 181 21.93 18.26 -11.92
C PHE A 181 22.51 18.87 -10.67
N ASP A 182 22.42 20.19 -10.50
CA ASP A 182 22.92 20.88 -9.31
C ASP A 182 22.31 20.23 -8.05
N VAL A 183 23.19 19.89 -7.11
CA VAL A 183 22.79 19.29 -5.83
C VAL A 183 21.83 20.24 -5.13
N GLY A 184 20.67 19.72 -4.74
CA GLY A 184 19.65 20.50 -4.03
C GLY A 184 18.55 21.11 -4.91
N THR A 185 18.56 20.91 -6.23
CA THR A 185 17.43 21.33 -7.07
C THR A 185 16.20 20.49 -6.76
N LYS A 186 15.19 21.13 -6.20
CA LYS A 186 13.92 20.47 -5.82
C LYS A 186 12.99 20.50 -7.02
N ILE A 187 12.71 19.34 -7.59
CA ILE A 187 11.85 19.22 -8.75
C ILE A 187 10.52 18.63 -8.26
N THR A 188 9.45 19.40 -8.44
CA THR A 188 8.09 18.94 -8.15
C THR A 188 7.40 18.69 -9.47
N TYR A 189 6.87 17.49 -9.65
CA TYR A 189 6.05 17.17 -10.80
C TYR A 189 4.80 16.43 -10.35
N THR A 190 3.77 16.53 -11.17
CA THR A 190 2.52 15.82 -10.95
C THR A 190 2.42 14.72 -12.00
N ILE A 191 2.28 13.48 -11.54
CA ILE A 191 1.92 12.37 -12.42
C ILE A 191 0.40 12.31 -12.45
N ASP A 192 -0.17 12.40 -13.64
CA ASP A 192 -1.60 12.18 -13.80
C ASP A 192 -1.89 10.68 -13.80
N LEU A 193 -2.23 10.17 -12.62
CA LEU A 193 -2.57 8.76 -12.42
C LEU A 193 -3.95 8.39 -12.99
N SER A 194 -4.74 9.38 -13.48
CA SER A 194 -6.06 9.13 -14.05
C SER A 194 -5.99 8.60 -15.49
N LYS A 195 -4.90 8.85 -16.19
CA LYS A 195 -4.68 8.35 -17.55
C LYS A 195 -4.16 6.91 -17.50
N GLY A 196 -5.07 5.96 -17.45
CA GLY A 196 -4.75 4.54 -17.54
C GLY A 196 -3.98 4.22 -18.83
N ARG A 197 -2.99 3.32 -18.73
CA ARG A 197 -2.25 2.85 -19.87
C ARG A 197 -3.00 1.75 -20.58
N GLU A 198 -3.29 1.94 -21.84
CA GLU A 198 -3.65 0.86 -22.73
C GLU A 198 -2.36 0.16 -23.21
N GLY A 199 -2.18 -1.09 -22.76
CA GLY A 199 -1.20 -2.02 -23.29
C GLY A 199 0.26 -1.77 -22.91
N GLY A 200 0.77 -2.51 -21.91
CA GLY A 200 2.18 -2.68 -21.58
C GLY A 200 2.82 -1.54 -20.80
N LEU A 201 4.02 -1.78 -20.26
CA LEU A 201 4.88 -0.76 -19.67
C LEU A 201 5.45 0.13 -20.78
N LYS A 202 4.88 1.31 -20.95
CA LYS A 202 5.43 2.33 -21.85
C LYS A 202 6.24 3.34 -21.05
N PRO A 203 7.32 3.91 -21.62
CA PRO A 203 8.08 4.98 -20.99
C PRO A 203 7.17 6.12 -20.56
N ILE A 204 7.38 6.64 -19.34
CA ILE A 204 6.66 7.83 -18.88
C ILE A 204 7.48 9.04 -19.30
N GLU A 205 6.84 9.93 -20.04
CA GLU A 205 7.40 11.28 -20.22
C GLU A 205 7.06 12.11 -18.99
N VAL A 206 8.09 12.42 -18.21
CA VAL A 206 7.95 13.29 -17.05
C VAL A 206 8.45 14.68 -17.41
N ASN A 207 7.54 15.67 -17.35
CA ASN A 207 7.91 17.06 -17.53
C ASN A 207 8.43 17.61 -16.21
N VAL A 208 9.73 17.84 -16.16
CA VAL A 208 10.42 18.40 -15.00
C VAL A 208 10.55 19.90 -15.20
N LEU A 209 10.01 20.70 -14.27
CA LEU A 209 10.17 22.15 -14.26
C LEU A 209 11.42 22.50 -13.43
N ARG A 210 12.44 23.02 -14.08
CA ARG A 210 13.64 23.55 -13.42
C ARG A 210 13.70 25.04 -13.68
N GLN A 211 13.65 25.88 -12.64
CA GLN A 211 13.85 27.32 -12.75
C GLN A 211 13.41 27.90 -14.12
N ASP A 212 12.14 27.83 -14.41
CA ASP A 212 11.51 28.34 -15.65
C ASP A 212 11.81 27.55 -16.94
N LYS A 213 12.56 26.45 -16.87
CA LYS A 213 12.78 25.56 -18.01
C LYS A 213 12.06 24.21 -17.82
N LYS A 214 11.31 23.88 -18.84
CA LYS A 214 10.67 22.56 -18.93
C LYS A 214 11.71 21.53 -19.41
N VAL A 215 12.01 20.52 -18.59
CA VAL A 215 12.91 19.43 -18.96
C VAL A 215 12.08 18.16 -19.06
N THR A 216 12.16 17.48 -20.20
CA THR A 216 11.52 16.18 -20.39
C THR A 216 12.53 15.09 -20.04
N VAL A 217 12.19 14.24 -19.05
CA VAL A 217 13.00 13.09 -18.69
C VAL A 217 12.34 11.85 -19.30
N LYS A 218 13.09 11.14 -20.15
CA LYS A 218 12.70 9.82 -20.66
C LYS A 218 13.31 8.76 -19.78
N ASP A 219 12.52 7.80 -19.42
CA ASP A 219 12.93 6.63 -18.67
C ASP A 219 12.64 5.37 -19.49
N ASP A 220 13.70 4.75 -19.96
CA ASP A 220 13.67 3.56 -20.79
C ASP A 220 13.99 2.34 -19.91
N TYR A 221 13.06 1.97 -19.04
CA TYR A 221 13.18 0.75 -18.26
C TYR A 221 12.88 -0.47 -19.17
N ALA A 222 13.86 -1.36 -19.29
CA ALA A 222 13.68 -2.72 -19.81
C ALA A 222 14.08 -3.69 -18.69
N PRO A 223 13.22 -4.64 -18.27
CA PRO A 223 13.67 -5.72 -17.41
C PRO A 223 14.70 -6.54 -18.17
N ASP A 224 15.85 -6.79 -17.54
CA ASP A 224 16.88 -7.66 -18.09
C ASP A 224 16.28 -9.04 -18.36
N GLY A 225 16.39 -9.51 -19.62
CA GLY A 225 15.89 -10.79 -20.09
C GLY A 225 16.66 -11.99 -19.58
#